data_625f858903f88ec590974239924da240
#
_entry.id   625f858903f88ec590974239924da240
#
_cell.length_a   1.000
_cell.length_b   1.000
_cell.length_c   1.000
_cell.angle_alpha   90.00
_cell.angle_beta   90.00
_cell.angle_gamma   90.00
#
_symmetry.space_group_name_H-M   'P 1'
#
loop_
_entity.id
_entity.type
_entity.pdbx_description
1 polymer ?
#
loop_
_entity_poly.entity_id
_entity_poly.type
_entity_poly.pdbx_seq_one_letter_code
_entity_poly.pdbx_strand_id
1 'polypeptide(L)'
;MRPSKRQNDEMRAISFECGVSKHAEGSCLVKFGDTHVLCTASLEERVPGWLRNSGKGWVTAEYGMLPRATGDRMRREASSGKQGGRTLEIQRLIGRSLRAVVDLQALGEVQITVDCDVIQADGGTRTAAVTGGFVALHECLRWMEARQMLQVSKVLKDHVAAISCGIHDGTPVIDLDYVEDSSAGTDANFVMTGKGGIVEIQGTAEGDPFSEEEFAQLMGLARKGIARLVDLQKMAIG
;
A
#
# COMPACT_ATOMS: atom_id res chain seq x y z
N MET A 1 -26.74 -7.94 2.65
CA MET A 1 -25.76 -8.99 2.21
C MET A 1 -24.83 -8.34 1.21
N ARG A 2 -23.53 -8.56 1.33
CA ARG A 2 -22.53 -7.94 0.42
C ARG A 2 -22.82 -8.28 -1.04
N PRO A 3 -22.74 -7.32 -1.98
CA PRO A 3 -22.93 -7.57 -3.42
C PRO A 3 -22.00 -8.67 -3.97
N SER A 4 -20.79 -8.73 -3.45
CA SER A 4 -19.77 -9.73 -3.78
C SER A 4 -20.08 -11.15 -3.26
N LYS A 5 -21.12 -11.32 -2.42
CA LYS A 5 -21.46 -12.56 -1.70
C LYS A 5 -20.41 -13.05 -0.71
N ARG A 6 -19.34 -12.28 -0.45
CA ARG A 6 -18.32 -12.58 0.58
C ARG A 6 -18.90 -12.43 1.98
N GLN A 7 -18.33 -13.15 2.95
CA GLN A 7 -18.63 -12.91 4.37
C GLN A 7 -18.11 -11.52 4.78
N ASN A 8 -18.61 -10.98 5.89
CA ASN A 8 -18.25 -9.62 6.34
C ASN A 8 -16.77 -9.48 6.65
N ASP A 9 -16.11 -10.54 7.10
CA ASP A 9 -14.68 -10.61 7.42
C ASP A 9 -13.84 -11.36 6.37
N GLU A 10 -14.40 -11.59 5.19
CA GLU A 10 -13.74 -12.26 4.07
C GLU A 10 -13.16 -11.24 3.09
N MET A 11 -11.84 -11.35 2.86
CA MET A 11 -11.12 -10.59 1.84
C MET A 11 -11.26 -11.23 0.47
N ARG A 12 -11.04 -10.45 -0.60
CA ARG A 12 -10.84 -10.95 -1.96
C ARG A 12 -9.64 -11.91 -2.01
N ALA A 13 -9.49 -12.64 -3.09
CA ALA A 13 -8.26 -13.40 -3.34
C ALA A 13 -7.08 -12.44 -3.46
N ILE A 14 -6.04 -12.67 -2.66
CA ILE A 14 -4.82 -11.84 -2.62
C ILE A 14 -3.65 -12.63 -3.19
N SER A 15 -2.88 -12.02 -4.08
CA SER A 15 -1.65 -12.60 -4.60
C SER A 15 -0.55 -11.57 -4.79
N PHE A 16 0.69 -12.01 -4.67
CA PHE A 16 1.91 -11.26 -4.94
C PHE A 16 2.77 -12.04 -5.93
N GLU A 17 3.20 -11.40 -6.99
CA GLU A 17 4.14 -11.94 -7.98
C GLU A 17 5.38 -11.06 -7.96
N CYS A 18 6.48 -11.59 -7.43
CA CYS A 18 7.75 -10.88 -7.30
C CYS A 18 8.59 -10.97 -8.57
N GLY A 19 9.52 -10.03 -8.77
CA GLY A 19 10.48 -10.06 -9.87
C GLY A 19 9.87 -9.84 -11.26
N VAL A 20 8.72 -9.16 -11.35
CA VAL A 20 7.99 -8.94 -12.61
C VAL A 20 8.61 -7.86 -13.50
N SER A 21 9.51 -7.03 -12.97
CA SER A 21 10.25 -6.02 -13.73
C SER A 21 11.73 -6.38 -13.81
N LYS A 22 12.25 -6.50 -15.03
CA LYS A 22 13.66 -6.85 -15.26
C LYS A 22 14.65 -5.78 -14.80
N HIS A 23 14.24 -4.52 -14.83
CA HIS A 23 15.14 -3.38 -14.66
C HIS A 23 15.10 -2.76 -13.27
N ALA A 24 14.01 -2.96 -12.52
CA ALA A 24 13.90 -2.49 -11.15
C ALA A 24 14.68 -3.40 -10.20
N GLU A 25 15.30 -2.83 -9.16
CA GLU A 25 15.99 -3.57 -8.10
C GLU A 25 15.02 -4.43 -7.28
N GLY A 26 13.75 -4.02 -7.20
CA GLY A 26 12.66 -4.83 -6.63
C GLY A 26 11.35 -4.58 -7.36
N SER A 27 10.52 -5.60 -7.50
CA SER A 27 9.21 -5.42 -8.11
C SER A 27 8.20 -6.45 -7.65
N CYS A 28 6.92 -6.03 -7.61
CA CYS A 28 5.80 -6.87 -7.23
C CYS A 28 4.55 -6.47 -8.02
N LEU A 29 3.90 -7.43 -8.65
CA LEU A 29 2.53 -7.29 -9.09
C LEU A 29 1.61 -7.82 -7.98
N VAL A 30 0.94 -6.91 -7.29
CA VAL A 30 -0.01 -7.24 -6.24
C VAL A 30 -1.43 -7.23 -6.79
N LYS A 31 -2.23 -8.21 -6.37
CA LYS A 31 -3.65 -8.30 -6.75
C LYS A 31 -4.51 -8.49 -5.51
N PHE A 32 -5.57 -7.68 -5.42
CA PHE A 32 -6.66 -7.81 -4.46
C PHE A 32 -7.94 -8.04 -5.28
N GLY A 33 -8.26 -9.32 -5.57
CA GLY A 33 -9.26 -9.65 -6.57
C GLY A 33 -8.93 -8.98 -7.91
N ASP A 34 -9.85 -8.16 -8.41
CA ASP A 34 -9.72 -7.44 -9.67
C ASP A 34 -8.94 -6.11 -9.55
N THR A 35 -8.49 -5.71 -8.36
CA THR A 35 -7.55 -4.60 -8.22
C THR A 35 -6.13 -5.09 -8.41
N HIS A 36 -5.44 -4.59 -9.46
CA HIS A 36 -4.07 -4.96 -9.80
C HIS A 36 -3.16 -3.73 -9.78
N VAL A 37 -2.06 -3.80 -9.02
CA VAL A 37 -1.07 -2.72 -8.92
C VAL A 37 0.32 -3.28 -9.20
N LEU A 38 1.02 -2.69 -10.17
CA LEU A 38 2.44 -2.93 -10.38
C LEU A 38 3.22 -1.99 -9.46
N CYS A 39 4.05 -2.57 -8.59
CA CYS A 39 4.94 -1.83 -7.71
C CYS A 39 6.37 -2.12 -8.12
N THR A 40 7.18 -1.07 -8.36
CA THR A 40 8.61 -1.20 -8.62
C THR A 40 9.40 -0.34 -7.64
N ALA A 41 10.55 -0.83 -7.20
CA ALA A 41 11.45 -0.11 -6.30
C ALA A 41 12.79 0.12 -7.00
N SER A 42 13.18 1.38 -7.09
CA SER A 42 14.41 1.83 -7.76
C SER A 42 15.37 2.45 -6.76
N LEU A 43 16.64 2.00 -6.78
CA LEU A 43 17.71 2.53 -5.96
C LEU A 43 18.40 3.73 -6.62
N GLU A 44 18.55 4.81 -5.89
CA GLU A 44 19.43 5.94 -6.24
C GLU A 44 20.56 6.07 -5.23
N GLU A 45 21.81 6.06 -5.69
CA GLU A 45 23.02 6.18 -4.85
C GLU A 45 23.24 7.62 -4.34
N ARG A 46 22.17 8.35 -4.08
CA ARG A 46 22.18 9.72 -3.56
C ARG A 46 20.86 10.01 -2.85
N VAL A 47 20.93 10.81 -1.81
CA VAL A 47 19.74 11.31 -1.11
C VAL A 47 19.33 12.69 -1.62
N PRO A 48 18.09 13.12 -1.37
CA PRO A 48 17.64 14.49 -1.59
C PRO A 48 18.58 15.50 -0.93
N GLY A 49 18.73 16.69 -1.53
CA GLY A 49 19.68 17.71 -1.10
C GLY A 49 19.59 18.09 0.39
N TRP A 50 18.41 18.06 0.97
CA TRP A 50 18.15 18.35 2.38
C TRP A 50 18.58 17.24 3.36
N LEU A 51 18.90 16.03 2.87
CA LEU A 51 19.42 14.91 3.66
C LEU A 51 20.94 14.68 3.49
N ARG A 52 21.61 15.41 2.61
CA ARG A 52 23.04 15.23 2.39
C ARG A 52 23.86 15.40 3.67
N ASN A 53 24.80 14.53 3.89
CA ASN A 53 25.66 14.50 5.08
C ASN A 53 24.91 14.27 6.41
N SER A 54 23.68 13.73 6.37
CA SER A 54 22.92 13.37 7.56
C SER A 54 23.19 11.94 8.04
N GLY A 55 23.82 11.11 7.20
CA GLY A 55 23.99 9.68 7.41
C GLY A 55 22.69 8.88 7.24
N LYS A 56 21.62 9.51 6.73
CA LYS A 56 20.28 8.89 6.61
C LYS A 56 19.90 8.70 5.16
N GLY A 57 19.30 7.56 4.85
CA GLY A 57 18.64 7.31 3.59
C GLY A 57 17.21 7.84 3.54
N TRP A 58 16.58 7.64 2.41
CA TRP A 58 15.21 8.04 2.19
C TRP A 58 14.43 6.97 1.41
N VAL A 59 13.16 6.79 1.76
CA VAL A 59 12.20 6.00 0.99
C VAL A 59 11.05 6.92 0.63
N THR A 60 10.76 7.02 -0.65
CA THR A 60 9.63 7.80 -1.18
C THR A 60 8.79 6.94 -2.10
N ALA A 61 7.62 7.44 -2.50
CA ALA A 61 6.77 6.72 -3.43
C ALA A 61 6.10 7.68 -4.43
N GLU A 62 5.87 7.15 -5.62
CA GLU A 62 4.97 7.73 -6.60
C GLU A 62 3.76 6.80 -6.82
N TYR A 63 2.66 7.36 -7.27
CA TYR A 63 1.43 6.62 -7.51
C TYR A 63 0.74 7.14 -8.76
N GLY A 64 0.24 6.25 -9.57
CA GLY A 64 -0.54 6.61 -10.72
C GLY A 64 -1.56 5.54 -11.10
N MET A 65 -2.50 5.91 -11.98
CA MET A 65 -3.44 4.97 -12.56
C MET A 65 -3.33 5.01 -14.08
N LEU A 66 -3.29 3.83 -14.70
CA LEU A 66 -3.37 3.75 -16.16
C LEU A 66 -4.71 4.29 -16.66
N PRO A 67 -4.77 4.92 -17.83
CA PRO A 67 -6.01 5.50 -18.35
C PRO A 67 -7.19 4.52 -18.43
N ARG A 68 -6.93 3.23 -18.59
CA ARG A 68 -7.95 2.17 -18.64
C ARG A 68 -7.91 1.27 -17.40
N ALA A 69 -7.38 1.77 -16.30
CA ALA A 69 -7.49 1.07 -15.03
C ALA A 69 -8.94 0.98 -14.54
N THR A 70 -9.80 1.88 -14.97
CA THR A 70 -11.25 1.94 -14.65
C THR A 70 -12.12 1.63 -15.87
N GLY A 71 -13.41 1.43 -15.65
CA GLY A 71 -14.41 1.17 -16.70
C GLY A 71 -14.37 2.20 -17.83
N ASP A 72 -14.30 3.49 -17.47
CA ASP A 72 -14.13 4.59 -18.42
C ASP A 72 -12.65 5.02 -18.52
N ARG A 73 -12.28 5.55 -19.70
CA ARG A 73 -10.94 6.06 -19.91
C ARG A 73 -10.71 7.36 -19.16
N MET A 74 -9.81 7.33 -18.19
CA MET A 74 -9.33 8.53 -17.51
C MET A 74 -8.26 9.27 -18.34
N ARG A 75 -8.18 10.59 -18.18
CA ARG A 75 -7.10 11.39 -18.77
C ARG A 75 -5.79 11.12 -18.00
N ARG A 76 -4.67 10.96 -18.72
CA ARG A 76 -3.35 10.89 -18.09
C ARG A 76 -3.03 12.21 -17.39
N GLU A 77 -2.61 12.16 -16.13
CA GLU A 77 -2.21 13.36 -15.38
C GLU A 77 -1.03 14.08 -16.03
N ALA A 78 -0.06 13.32 -16.56
CA ALA A 78 1.08 13.88 -17.28
C ALA A 78 0.66 14.81 -18.47
N SER A 79 -0.48 14.54 -19.11
CA SER A 79 -0.99 15.39 -20.20
C SER A 79 -1.73 16.65 -19.70
N SER A 80 -1.97 16.77 -18.40
CA SER A 80 -2.52 17.98 -17.77
C SER A 80 -1.44 18.89 -17.15
N GLY A 81 -0.18 18.41 -17.13
CA GLY A 81 0.96 19.16 -16.57
C GLY A 81 1.02 19.19 -15.03
N LYS A 82 0.08 18.53 -14.34
CA LYS A 82 0.06 18.45 -12.86
C LYS A 82 -0.63 17.18 -12.40
N GLN A 83 -0.19 16.69 -11.25
CA GLN A 83 -0.85 15.60 -10.54
C GLN A 83 -2.07 16.11 -9.76
N GLY A 84 -3.09 15.27 -9.63
CA GLY A 84 -4.28 15.53 -8.83
C GLY A 84 -4.00 15.45 -7.32
N GLY A 85 -4.86 16.09 -6.51
CA GLY A 85 -4.73 16.07 -5.06
C GLY A 85 -4.78 14.64 -4.48
N ARG A 86 -5.66 13.77 -5.03
CA ARG A 86 -5.75 12.36 -4.66
C ARG A 86 -4.43 11.61 -4.92
N THR A 87 -3.82 11.81 -6.07
CA THR A 87 -2.54 11.17 -6.43
C THR A 87 -1.44 11.56 -5.44
N LEU A 88 -1.30 12.86 -5.15
CA LEU A 88 -0.31 13.38 -4.20
C LEU A 88 -0.56 12.89 -2.76
N GLU A 89 -1.82 12.79 -2.34
CA GLU A 89 -2.20 12.24 -1.04
C GLU A 89 -1.78 10.78 -0.91
N ILE A 90 -2.08 9.95 -1.91
CA ILE A 90 -1.75 8.52 -1.92
C ILE A 90 -0.23 8.30 -1.96
N GLN A 91 0.51 9.07 -2.76
CA GLN A 91 1.99 9.03 -2.76
C GLN A 91 2.56 9.26 -1.36
N ARG A 92 2.04 10.27 -0.65
CA ARG A 92 2.47 10.58 0.72
C ARG A 92 2.11 9.47 1.70
N LEU A 93 0.93 8.86 1.57
CA LEU A 93 0.49 7.73 2.36
C LEU A 93 1.44 6.54 2.19
N ILE A 94 1.72 6.12 0.94
CA ILE A 94 2.62 5.00 0.64
C ILE A 94 4.02 5.28 1.21
N GLY A 95 4.62 6.43 0.88
CA GLY A 95 5.95 6.77 1.34
C GLY A 95 6.08 6.80 2.88
N ARG A 96 5.07 7.35 3.58
CA ARG A 96 5.01 7.36 5.05
C ARG A 96 4.90 5.94 5.60
N SER A 97 4.05 5.12 5.01
CA SER A 97 3.83 3.73 5.43
C SER A 97 5.11 2.91 5.34
N LEU A 98 5.83 3.01 4.24
CA LEU A 98 7.09 2.31 4.03
C LEU A 98 8.18 2.81 5.02
N ARG A 99 8.31 4.12 5.20
CA ARG A 99 9.28 4.68 6.17
C ARG A 99 9.00 4.29 7.62
N ALA A 100 7.77 4.00 8.00
CA ALA A 100 7.43 3.59 9.35
C ALA A 100 8.13 2.28 9.77
N VAL A 101 8.46 1.43 8.81
CA VAL A 101 9.07 0.12 9.05
C VAL A 101 10.55 0.04 8.60
N VAL A 102 11.13 1.14 8.14
CA VAL A 102 12.54 1.22 7.69
C VAL A 102 13.37 2.00 8.72
N ASP A 103 14.55 1.49 9.04
CA ASP A 103 15.60 2.26 9.71
C ASP A 103 16.35 3.07 8.68
N LEU A 104 16.04 4.37 8.57
CA LEU A 104 16.66 5.26 7.60
C LEU A 104 18.15 5.49 7.86
N GLN A 105 18.62 5.29 9.09
CA GLN A 105 20.04 5.40 9.42
C GLN A 105 20.80 4.15 8.99
N ALA A 106 20.22 2.97 9.23
CA ALA A 106 20.78 1.70 8.76
C ALA A 106 20.73 1.56 7.21
N LEU A 107 19.78 2.23 6.55
CA LEU A 107 19.71 2.30 5.09
C LEU A 107 20.91 3.04 4.48
N GLY A 108 21.47 4.05 5.19
CA GLY A 108 22.58 4.88 4.70
C GLY A 108 22.13 5.92 3.65
N GLU A 109 23.06 6.74 3.15
CA GLU A 109 22.73 7.86 2.25
C GLU A 109 22.37 7.43 0.82
N VAL A 110 21.32 6.64 0.69
CA VAL A 110 20.68 6.25 -0.59
C VAL A 110 19.21 6.61 -0.56
N GLN A 111 18.59 6.74 -1.72
CA GLN A 111 17.15 6.87 -1.85
C GLN A 111 16.59 5.64 -2.55
N ILE A 112 15.45 5.14 -2.07
CA ILE A 112 14.63 4.16 -2.78
C ILE A 112 13.31 4.83 -3.12
N THR A 113 13.00 4.88 -4.41
CA THR A 113 11.71 5.34 -4.92
C THR A 113 10.85 4.14 -5.27
N VAL A 114 9.64 4.08 -4.70
CA VAL A 114 8.67 3.01 -5.00
C VAL A 114 7.56 3.59 -5.87
N ASP A 115 7.51 3.13 -7.11
CA ASP A 115 6.47 3.50 -8.07
C ASP A 115 5.33 2.50 -8.01
N CYS A 116 4.09 2.97 -7.89
CA CYS A 116 2.90 2.15 -7.79
C CYS A 116 1.91 2.53 -8.91
N ASP A 117 1.86 1.72 -9.95
CA ASP A 117 0.99 1.91 -11.10
C ASP A 117 -0.21 0.99 -11.05
N VAL A 118 -1.40 1.57 -10.91
CA VAL A 118 -2.65 0.82 -10.94
C VAL A 118 -2.97 0.41 -12.38
N ILE A 119 -2.93 -0.88 -12.65
CA ILE A 119 -3.22 -1.48 -13.95
C ILE A 119 -4.74 -1.66 -14.11
N GLN A 120 -5.38 -2.13 -13.03
CA GLN A 120 -6.82 -2.36 -12.95
C GLN A 120 -7.32 -1.98 -11.56
N ALA A 121 -8.44 -1.28 -11.49
CA ALA A 121 -9.01 -0.77 -10.24
C ALA A 121 -10.41 -1.34 -10.00
N ASP A 122 -10.58 -1.95 -8.83
CA ASP A 122 -11.85 -2.44 -8.30
C ASP A 122 -11.89 -2.23 -6.78
N GLY A 123 -11.80 -0.96 -6.33
CA GLY A 123 -11.70 -0.60 -4.91
C GLY A 123 -10.35 -0.92 -4.28
N GLY A 124 -9.96 -0.22 -3.21
CA GLY A 124 -8.78 -0.50 -2.41
C GLY A 124 -7.43 -0.30 -3.12
N THR A 125 -7.32 0.55 -4.15
CA THR A 125 -6.06 0.74 -4.89
C THR A 125 -4.93 1.27 -4.03
N ARG A 126 -5.20 2.19 -3.09
CA ARG A 126 -4.20 2.75 -2.16
C ARG A 126 -3.69 1.71 -1.17
N THR A 127 -4.57 0.84 -0.68
CA THR A 127 -4.19 -0.21 0.27
C THR A 127 -3.39 -1.32 -0.41
N ALA A 128 -3.77 -1.70 -1.63
CA ALA A 128 -2.98 -2.61 -2.46
C ALA A 128 -1.59 -2.02 -2.79
N ALA A 129 -1.51 -0.71 -3.12
CA ALA A 129 -0.25 -0.02 -3.40
C ALA A 129 0.70 0.01 -2.18
N VAL A 130 0.20 0.30 -0.96
CA VAL A 130 1.01 0.21 0.26
C VAL A 130 1.51 -1.22 0.48
N THR A 131 0.63 -2.20 0.34
CA THR A 131 0.91 -3.60 0.65
C THR A 131 1.86 -4.24 -0.36
N GLY A 132 1.69 -3.99 -1.66
CA GLY A 132 2.59 -4.44 -2.72
C GLY A 132 3.88 -3.64 -2.77
N GLY A 133 3.81 -2.33 -2.50
CA GLY A 133 4.98 -1.45 -2.41
C GLY A 133 5.97 -1.90 -1.34
N PHE A 134 5.48 -2.44 -0.21
CA PHE A 134 6.35 -3.06 0.79
C PHE A 134 7.09 -4.28 0.23
N VAL A 135 6.43 -5.15 -0.54
CA VAL A 135 7.07 -6.32 -1.14
C VAL A 135 8.14 -5.89 -2.16
N ALA A 136 7.85 -4.90 -3.00
CA ALA A 136 8.82 -4.35 -3.95
C ALA A 136 10.02 -3.72 -3.22
N LEU A 137 9.81 -2.97 -2.14
CA LEU A 137 10.86 -2.42 -1.29
C LEU A 137 11.73 -3.54 -0.68
N HIS A 138 11.12 -4.60 -0.15
CA HIS A 138 11.84 -5.74 0.41
C HIS A 138 12.74 -6.41 -0.65
N GLU A 139 12.23 -6.65 -1.85
CA GLU A 139 13.01 -7.20 -2.97
C GLU A 139 14.20 -6.30 -3.32
N CYS A 140 14.01 -4.98 -3.36
CA CYS A 140 15.12 -4.02 -3.57
C CYS A 140 16.17 -4.12 -2.48
N LEU A 141 15.78 -4.20 -1.22
CA LEU A 141 16.73 -4.37 -0.11
C LEU A 141 17.46 -5.73 -0.17
N ARG A 142 16.79 -6.81 -0.60
CA ARG A 142 17.43 -8.11 -0.88
C ARG A 142 18.44 -8.03 -2.02
N TRP A 143 18.13 -7.28 -3.07
CA TRP A 143 19.05 -6.99 -4.16
C TRP A 143 20.29 -6.25 -3.68
N MET A 144 20.14 -5.26 -2.77
CA MET A 144 21.24 -4.54 -2.13
C MET A 144 22.07 -5.45 -1.21
N GLU A 145 21.42 -6.30 -0.40
CA GLU A 145 22.09 -7.25 0.49
C GLU A 145 22.95 -8.25 -0.27
N ALA A 146 22.45 -8.78 -1.39
CA ALA A 146 23.22 -9.68 -2.26
C ALA A 146 24.49 -9.03 -2.84
N ARG A 147 24.55 -7.69 -2.85
CA ARG A 147 25.72 -6.88 -3.26
C ARG A 147 26.53 -6.34 -2.09
N GLN A 148 26.25 -6.82 -0.88
CA GLN A 148 26.94 -6.45 0.36
C GLN A 148 26.85 -4.95 0.71
N MET A 149 25.81 -4.26 0.22
CA MET A 149 25.60 -2.84 0.50
C MET A 149 25.00 -2.61 1.90
N LEU A 150 24.16 -3.55 2.37
CA LEU A 150 23.49 -3.48 3.67
C LEU A 150 23.10 -4.89 4.14
N GLN A 151 22.49 -4.96 5.33
CA GLN A 151 21.81 -6.16 5.84
C GLN A 151 20.31 -5.84 6.02
N VAL A 152 19.44 -6.59 5.33
CA VAL A 152 17.98 -6.36 5.37
C VAL A 152 17.45 -6.36 6.80
N SER A 153 17.91 -7.30 7.63
CA SER A 153 17.51 -7.43 9.04
C SER A 153 17.85 -6.22 9.93
N LYS A 154 18.80 -5.37 9.52
CA LYS A 154 19.12 -4.12 10.21
C LYS A 154 18.30 -2.94 9.71
N VAL A 155 17.85 -2.99 8.46
CA VAL A 155 17.12 -1.91 7.81
C VAL A 155 15.61 -2.06 8.01
N LEU A 156 15.05 -3.27 7.83
CA LEU A 156 13.63 -3.52 8.04
C LEU A 156 13.33 -3.89 9.50
N LYS A 157 12.52 -3.06 10.15
CA LYS A 157 12.07 -3.24 11.55
C LYS A 157 10.86 -4.15 11.67
N ASP A 158 10.01 -4.16 10.63
CA ASP A 158 8.73 -4.89 10.59
C ASP A 158 8.18 -4.94 9.16
N HIS A 159 7.08 -5.63 8.97
CA HIS A 159 6.22 -5.56 7.80
C HIS A 159 5.24 -4.38 7.92
N VAL A 160 4.71 -3.91 6.81
CA VAL A 160 3.60 -2.97 6.78
C VAL A 160 2.61 -3.40 5.69
N ALA A 161 1.33 -3.33 6.02
CA ALA A 161 0.25 -3.59 5.08
C ALA A 161 -0.90 -2.62 5.32
N ALA A 162 -1.78 -2.51 4.34
CA ALA A 162 -2.96 -1.66 4.42
C ALA A 162 -4.19 -2.40 3.91
N ILE A 163 -5.34 -2.09 4.51
CA ILE A 163 -6.63 -2.68 4.14
C ILE A 163 -7.74 -1.63 4.25
N SER A 164 -8.74 -1.72 3.38
CA SER A 164 -9.97 -0.96 3.51
C SER A 164 -10.98 -1.71 4.38
N CYS A 165 -11.72 -0.98 5.20
CA CYS A 165 -12.89 -1.46 5.90
C CYS A 165 -13.97 -0.40 5.78
N GLY A 166 -15.24 -0.80 5.83
CA GLY A 166 -16.33 0.17 5.73
C GLY A 166 -17.61 -0.35 6.35
N ILE A 167 -18.62 0.52 6.38
CA ILE A 167 -19.97 0.16 6.80
C ILE A 167 -20.85 0.15 5.55
N HIS A 168 -21.24 -1.04 5.11
CA HIS A 168 -22.12 -1.26 3.97
C HIS A 168 -23.45 -1.81 4.47
N ASP A 169 -24.58 -1.14 4.14
CA ASP A 169 -25.91 -1.48 4.65
C ASP A 169 -25.92 -1.67 6.19
N GLY A 170 -25.31 -0.75 6.94
CA GLY A 170 -25.24 -0.79 8.40
C GLY A 170 -24.38 -1.92 8.97
N THR A 171 -23.59 -2.61 8.14
CA THR A 171 -22.78 -3.75 8.55
C THR A 171 -21.29 -3.47 8.29
N PRO A 172 -20.42 -3.61 9.30
CA PRO A 172 -18.97 -3.49 9.10
C PRO A 172 -18.43 -4.63 8.23
N VAL A 173 -17.66 -4.27 7.20
CA VAL A 173 -17.08 -5.20 6.22
C VAL A 173 -15.63 -4.84 5.94
N ILE A 174 -14.84 -5.86 5.58
CA ILE A 174 -13.42 -5.72 5.22
C ILE A 174 -13.23 -5.78 3.72
N ASP A 175 -12.16 -5.14 3.23
CA ASP A 175 -11.68 -5.23 1.84
C ASP A 175 -12.79 -4.93 0.83
N LEU A 176 -13.23 -3.66 0.83
CA LEU A 176 -14.28 -3.17 -0.06
C LEU A 176 -13.84 -3.27 -1.52
N ASP A 177 -14.65 -3.90 -2.37
CA ASP A 177 -14.58 -3.73 -3.81
C ASP A 177 -15.23 -2.40 -4.25
N TYR A 178 -15.18 -2.08 -5.54
CA TYR A 178 -15.69 -0.79 -6.02
C TYR A 178 -17.20 -0.60 -5.80
N VAL A 179 -17.98 -1.67 -5.92
CA VAL A 179 -19.43 -1.60 -5.74
C VAL A 179 -19.77 -1.33 -4.28
N GLU A 180 -19.06 -1.96 -3.36
CA GLU A 180 -19.22 -1.76 -1.93
C GLU A 180 -18.71 -0.38 -1.50
N ASP A 181 -17.51 0.03 -1.97
CA ASP A 181 -16.88 1.31 -1.67
C ASP A 181 -17.75 2.50 -2.11
N SER A 182 -18.29 2.43 -3.34
CA SER A 182 -19.12 3.50 -3.90
C SER A 182 -20.49 3.67 -3.25
N SER A 183 -20.95 2.71 -2.46
CA SER A 183 -22.23 2.71 -1.76
C SER A 183 -22.12 2.60 -0.24
N ALA A 184 -20.88 2.53 0.29
CA ALA A 184 -20.66 2.47 1.73
C ALA A 184 -21.05 3.80 2.41
N GLY A 185 -21.74 3.70 3.54
CA GLY A 185 -22.01 4.87 4.39
C GLY A 185 -20.76 5.39 5.10
N THR A 186 -19.76 4.52 5.27
CA THR A 186 -18.45 4.85 5.82
C THR A 186 -17.39 4.04 5.10
N ASP A 187 -16.32 4.69 4.65
CA ASP A 187 -15.10 4.05 4.19
C ASP A 187 -13.92 4.42 5.08
N ALA A 188 -13.08 3.45 5.39
CA ALA A 188 -11.87 3.67 6.17
C ALA A 188 -10.71 2.83 5.65
N ASN A 189 -9.52 3.42 5.65
CA ASN A 189 -8.28 2.76 5.27
C ASN A 189 -7.36 2.69 6.49
N PHE A 190 -6.88 1.51 6.79
CA PHE A 190 -6.01 1.24 7.93
C PHE A 190 -4.65 0.79 7.42
N VAL A 191 -3.60 1.45 7.90
CA VAL A 191 -2.21 1.05 7.66
C VAL A 191 -1.61 0.65 8.99
N MET A 192 -1.14 -0.60 9.07
CA MET A 192 -0.57 -1.14 10.31
C MET A 192 0.69 -1.95 10.05
N THR A 193 1.53 -2.04 11.06
CA THR A 193 2.72 -2.90 11.03
C THR A 193 2.36 -4.35 11.40
N GLY A 194 3.23 -5.29 11.06
CA GLY A 194 3.08 -6.71 11.41
C GLY A 194 2.99 -6.98 12.91
N LYS A 195 3.59 -6.10 13.75
CA LYS A 195 3.50 -6.15 15.22
C LYS A 195 2.25 -5.45 15.77
N GLY A 196 1.34 -4.98 14.89
CA GLY A 196 0.07 -4.35 15.28
C GLY A 196 0.15 -2.86 15.57
N GLY A 197 1.29 -2.20 15.29
CA GLY A 197 1.43 -0.75 15.39
C GLY A 197 0.58 -0.05 14.32
N ILE A 198 -0.11 1.01 14.70
CA ILE A 198 -0.91 1.84 13.78
C ILE A 198 0.02 2.88 13.14
N VAL A 199 0.06 2.91 11.81
CA VAL A 199 0.82 3.90 11.04
C VAL A 199 -0.08 5.05 10.63
N GLU A 200 -1.25 4.73 10.08
CA GLU A 200 -2.23 5.73 9.65
C GLU A 200 -3.63 5.13 9.64
N ILE A 201 -4.61 5.94 9.94
CA ILE A 201 -6.04 5.64 9.78
C ILE A 201 -6.66 6.82 9.05
N GLN A 202 -7.35 6.55 7.96
CA GLN A 202 -8.18 7.49 7.23
C GLN A 202 -9.60 6.95 7.25
N GLY A 203 -10.57 7.73 7.67
CA GLY A 203 -11.98 7.33 7.70
C GLY A 203 -12.87 8.50 7.36
N THR A 204 -13.87 8.24 6.53
CA THR A 204 -14.84 9.22 6.07
C THR A 204 -16.23 8.66 6.23
N ALA A 205 -17.15 9.45 6.78
CA ALA A 205 -18.57 9.18 6.74
C ALA A 205 -19.18 9.93 5.55
N GLU A 206 -19.79 9.22 4.61
CA GLU A 206 -20.45 9.81 3.44
C GLU A 206 -21.87 10.31 3.75
N GLY A 207 -22.43 9.92 4.90
CA GLY A 207 -23.73 10.33 5.39
C GLY A 207 -23.70 10.68 6.88
N ASP A 208 -24.39 9.90 7.69
CA ASP A 208 -24.37 10.06 9.14
C ASP A 208 -23.01 9.67 9.73
N PRO A 209 -22.52 10.38 10.77
CA PRO A 209 -21.29 10.02 11.46
C PRO A 209 -21.37 8.59 12.04
N PHE A 210 -20.27 7.84 11.93
CA PHE A 210 -20.15 6.53 12.56
C PHE A 210 -19.72 6.64 14.03
N SER A 211 -20.17 5.69 14.84
CA SER A 211 -19.94 5.65 16.29
C SER A 211 -18.56 5.09 16.65
N GLU A 212 -18.17 5.25 17.94
CA GLU A 212 -16.96 4.61 18.49
C GLU A 212 -17.05 3.08 18.46
N GLU A 213 -18.23 2.50 18.63
CA GLU A 213 -18.49 1.07 18.57
C GLU A 213 -18.28 0.54 17.15
N GLU A 214 -18.78 1.25 16.15
CA GLU A 214 -18.56 0.92 14.72
C GLU A 214 -17.07 1.05 14.36
N PHE A 215 -16.41 2.11 14.81
CA PHE A 215 -14.96 2.25 14.65
C PHE A 215 -14.18 1.10 15.26
N ALA A 216 -14.55 0.66 16.47
CA ALA A 216 -13.92 -0.48 17.12
C ALA A 216 -14.10 -1.78 16.34
N GLN A 217 -15.27 -1.97 15.70
CA GLN A 217 -15.53 -3.12 14.83
C GLN A 217 -14.68 -3.07 13.56
N LEU A 218 -14.60 -1.91 12.88
CA LEU A 218 -13.74 -1.70 11.72
C LEU A 218 -12.26 -1.96 12.06
N MET A 219 -11.78 -1.47 13.21
CA MET A 219 -10.42 -1.72 13.70
C MET A 219 -10.18 -3.22 13.95
N GLY A 220 -11.17 -3.93 14.49
CA GLY A 220 -11.11 -5.39 14.69
C GLY A 220 -10.95 -6.15 13.38
N LEU A 221 -11.72 -5.78 12.35
CA LEU A 221 -11.61 -6.33 11.00
C LEU A 221 -10.25 -6.00 10.37
N ALA A 222 -9.82 -4.75 10.47
CA ALA A 222 -8.54 -4.29 9.93
C ALA A 222 -7.36 -5.09 10.53
N ARG A 223 -7.34 -5.33 11.83
CA ARG A 223 -6.29 -6.16 12.47
C ARG A 223 -6.23 -7.57 11.91
N LYS A 224 -7.38 -8.22 11.70
CA LYS A 224 -7.44 -9.55 11.07
C LYS A 224 -6.91 -9.52 9.64
N GLY A 225 -7.35 -8.55 8.85
CA GLY A 225 -6.92 -8.40 7.44
C GLY A 225 -5.43 -8.12 7.34
N ILE A 226 -4.89 -7.19 8.13
CA ILE A 226 -3.47 -6.86 8.15
C ILE A 226 -2.62 -8.07 8.55
N ALA A 227 -3.01 -8.83 9.58
CA ALA A 227 -2.29 -10.04 9.96
C ALA A 227 -2.23 -11.03 8.78
N ARG A 228 -3.35 -11.25 8.09
CA ARG A 228 -3.39 -12.12 6.91
C ARG A 228 -2.54 -11.61 5.76
N LEU A 229 -2.57 -10.29 5.48
CA LEU A 229 -1.74 -9.67 4.44
C LEU A 229 -0.25 -9.83 4.74
N VAL A 230 0.16 -9.63 5.99
CA VAL A 230 1.56 -9.82 6.43
C VAL A 230 2.00 -11.27 6.27
N ASP A 231 1.14 -12.24 6.58
CA ASP A 231 1.47 -13.65 6.36
C ASP A 231 1.64 -13.97 4.86
N LEU A 232 0.78 -13.40 4.00
CA LEU A 232 0.91 -13.56 2.56
C LEU A 232 2.16 -12.85 2.00
N GLN A 233 2.53 -11.67 2.53
CA GLN A 233 3.80 -11.00 2.21
C GLN A 233 4.99 -11.91 2.55
N LYS A 234 5.03 -12.48 3.78
CA LYS A 234 6.10 -13.40 4.19
C LYS A 234 6.22 -14.62 3.27
N MET A 235 5.09 -15.18 2.86
CA MET A 235 5.09 -16.30 1.92
C MET A 235 5.63 -15.92 0.53
N ALA A 236 5.39 -14.68 0.10
CA ALA A 236 5.84 -14.19 -1.21
C ALA A 236 7.33 -13.85 -1.25
N ILE A 237 7.89 -13.38 -0.13
CA ILE A 237 9.31 -12.94 -0.07
C ILE A 237 10.27 -14.03 0.45
N GLY A 238 9.78 -15.19 0.90
CA GLY A 238 10.56 -16.37 1.33
C GLY A 238 11.07 -16.24 2.74
#